data_ed0a3935dee87ccd31a011800085a1b6
#
_entry.id   ed0a3935dee87ccd31a011800085a1b6
#
_cell.length_a   1.000
_cell.length_b   1.000
_cell.length_c   1.000
_cell.angle_alpha   90.00
_cell.angle_beta   90.00
_cell.angle_gamma   90.00
#
_symmetry.space_group_name_H-M   'P 1'
#
loop_
_entity.id
_entity.type
_entity.pdbx_description
1 polymer ?
#
loop_
_entity_poly.entity_id
_entity_poly.type
_entity_poly.pdbx_seq_one_letter_code
_entity_poly.pdbx_strand_id
1 'polypeptide(L)'
;GELEGAHVSFEQVSMLEAKEIEDRRIGGSPIEQSTRYVYYDQKNDQGQFRYYRGKDVTEASFGAQYVSVMDEVFQTYTDLVEPLRVYLENQKPIAEAEYDIDGDGKKEQLADLIDEKLIKSFKQTYGFELRAKACDILRGLLPVATLTNVGMFGNGRFYQNLLSYLLTTDLPENHSVAAGTQKALGEIIPQYIKR
;
A
#
# COMPACT_ATOMS: atom_id res chain seq x y z
N GLY A 1 19.12 22.07 9.53
CA GLY A 1 18.47 20.86 9.02
C GLY A 1 16.96 20.83 9.18
N GLU A 2 16.35 21.79 9.93
CA GLU A 2 14.91 21.78 10.17
C GLU A 2 14.13 22.67 9.20
N LEU A 3 14.79 23.59 8.50
CA LEU A 3 14.17 24.54 7.57
C LEU A 3 14.14 24.05 6.12
N GLU A 4 14.85 22.97 5.82
CA GLU A 4 14.86 22.34 4.52
C GLU A 4 14.15 20.99 4.58
N GLY A 5 13.45 20.64 3.52
CA GLY A 5 12.76 19.37 3.41
C GLY A 5 12.81 18.81 2.01
N ALA A 6 12.60 17.50 1.90
CA ALA A 6 12.51 16.81 0.63
C ALA A 6 11.33 15.83 0.64
N HIS A 7 10.80 15.57 -0.56
CA HIS A 7 9.86 14.48 -0.81
C HIS A 7 10.66 13.29 -1.34
N VAL A 8 10.45 12.12 -0.74
CA VAL A 8 11.02 10.85 -1.18
C VAL A 8 9.90 9.84 -1.36
N SER A 9 9.90 9.12 -2.48
CA SER A 9 9.03 7.97 -2.71
C SER A 9 9.82 6.70 -2.43
N PHE A 10 9.28 5.86 -1.57
CA PHE A 10 9.76 4.50 -1.30
C PHE A 10 8.80 3.55 -2.01
N GLU A 11 9.26 3.00 -3.12
CA GLU A 11 8.44 2.17 -3.98
C GLU A 11 8.82 0.69 -3.86
N GLN A 12 7.80 -0.17 -3.88
CA GLN A 12 7.99 -1.62 -3.80
C GLN A 12 8.77 -2.06 -2.54
N VAL A 13 8.51 -1.41 -1.42
CA VAL A 13 9.04 -1.80 -0.10
C VAL A 13 8.05 -2.72 0.61
N SER A 14 8.54 -3.63 1.47
CA SER A 14 7.64 -4.46 2.26
C SER A 14 6.82 -3.62 3.25
N MET A 15 5.66 -4.12 3.68
CA MET A 15 4.88 -3.48 4.75
C MET A 15 5.68 -3.41 6.06
N LEU A 16 6.62 -4.33 6.27
CA LEU A 16 7.55 -4.27 7.39
C LEU A 16 8.48 -3.07 7.27
N GLU A 17 9.10 -2.88 6.10
CA GLU A 17 9.95 -1.72 5.81
C GLU A 17 9.18 -0.40 5.86
N ALA A 18 7.96 -0.37 5.32
CA ALA A 18 7.08 0.80 5.40
C ALA A 18 6.87 1.24 6.86
N LYS A 19 6.64 0.28 7.76
CA LYS A 19 6.52 0.51 9.19
C LYS A 19 7.81 1.09 9.79
N GLU A 20 8.98 0.58 9.42
CA GLU A 20 10.27 1.08 9.90
C GLU A 20 10.49 2.54 9.49
N ILE A 21 10.09 2.92 8.27
CA ILE A 21 10.16 4.28 7.75
C ILE A 21 9.19 5.20 8.51
N GLU A 22 7.95 4.74 8.70
CA GLU A 22 6.85 5.57 9.22
C GLU A 22 6.93 5.80 10.73
N ASP A 23 7.48 4.88 11.50
CA ASP A 23 7.61 5.01 12.96
C ASP A 23 8.55 6.17 13.37
N ARG A 24 9.34 6.70 12.44
CA ARG A 24 10.26 7.84 12.65
C ARG A 24 9.59 9.19 12.38
N ARG A 25 8.47 9.46 13.01
CA ARG A 25 7.59 10.60 12.68
C ARG A 25 8.10 12.00 13.01
N ILE A 26 9.16 12.15 13.80
CA ILE A 26 9.64 13.49 14.20
C ILE A 26 10.29 14.19 13.00
N GLY A 27 9.58 15.19 12.46
CA GLY A 27 10.01 15.95 11.28
C GLY A 27 9.69 15.29 9.94
N GLY A 28 8.89 14.22 9.93
CA GLY A 28 8.39 13.53 8.74
C GLY A 28 6.87 13.45 8.68
N SER A 29 6.33 13.44 7.47
CA SER A 29 4.90 13.27 7.17
C SER A 29 4.74 12.19 6.10
N PRO A 30 4.35 10.97 6.48
CA PRO A 30 4.14 9.87 5.54
C PRO A 30 2.76 9.91 4.88
N ILE A 31 2.70 9.32 3.69
CA ILE A 31 1.48 8.87 3.03
C ILE A 31 1.74 7.46 2.49
N GLU A 32 0.97 6.48 2.92
CA GLU A 32 1.11 5.08 2.51
C GLU A 32 -0.01 4.65 1.57
N GLN A 33 0.33 3.79 0.61
CA GLN A 33 -0.65 3.12 -0.23
C GLN A 33 -1.46 2.13 0.61
N SER A 34 -2.73 2.46 0.85
CA SER A 34 -3.58 1.64 1.71
C SER A 34 -4.00 0.33 1.05
N THR A 35 -3.79 -0.78 1.75
CA THR A 35 -4.26 -2.12 1.39
C THR A 35 -5.80 -2.26 1.39
N ARG A 36 -6.53 -1.27 1.87
CA ARG A 36 -8.00 -1.23 1.87
C ARG A 36 -8.60 -0.81 0.52
N TYR A 37 -7.78 -0.29 -0.40
CA TYR A 37 -8.27 0.27 -1.67
C TYR A 37 -7.61 -0.36 -2.89
N VAL A 38 -6.63 -1.23 -2.68
CA VAL A 38 -5.86 -1.87 -3.75
C VAL A 38 -5.94 -3.39 -3.62
N TYR A 39 -6.36 -4.07 -4.69
CA TYR A 39 -6.26 -5.51 -4.77
C TYR A 39 -4.81 -5.95 -5.03
N TYR A 40 -4.45 -7.08 -4.41
CA TYR A 40 -3.15 -7.72 -4.57
C TYR A 40 -3.23 -9.02 -5.40
N ASP A 41 -4.22 -9.10 -6.28
CA ASP A 41 -4.53 -10.22 -7.17
C ASP A 41 -3.74 -10.22 -8.47
N GLN A 42 -3.02 -9.15 -8.77
CA GLN A 42 -2.26 -9.02 -10.01
C GLN A 42 -0.79 -9.38 -9.81
N LYS A 43 -0.23 -10.12 -10.77
CA LYS A 43 1.20 -10.37 -10.91
C LYS A 43 1.85 -9.22 -11.68
N ASN A 44 3.14 -8.99 -11.42
CA ASN A 44 3.95 -8.05 -12.19
C ASN A 44 4.30 -8.62 -13.59
N ASP A 45 5.02 -7.84 -14.41
CA ASP A 45 5.43 -8.21 -15.76
C ASP A 45 6.32 -9.47 -15.82
N GLN A 46 6.88 -9.87 -14.68
CA GLN A 46 7.68 -11.09 -14.53
C GLN A 46 6.84 -12.30 -14.06
N GLY A 47 5.52 -12.15 -13.96
CA GLY A 47 4.61 -13.19 -13.50
C GLY A 47 4.68 -13.45 -11.98
N GLN A 48 5.19 -12.52 -11.18
CA GLN A 48 5.38 -12.66 -9.74
C GLN A 48 4.34 -11.84 -8.97
N PHE A 49 3.86 -12.39 -7.85
CA PHE A 49 3.06 -11.64 -6.89
C PHE A 49 3.88 -10.59 -6.16
N ARG A 50 3.23 -9.55 -5.63
CA ARG A 50 3.84 -8.39 -5.01
C ARG A 50 4.21 -8.63 -3.54
N TYR A 51 5.30 -9.36 -3.31
CA TYR A 51 5.91 -9.54 -1.99
C TYR A 51 7.44 -9.45 -2.08
N TYR A 52 8.08 -9.18 -0.96
CA TYR A 52 9.52 -9.02 -0.85
C TYR A 52 10.29 -10.28 -1.31
N ARG A 53 11.25 -10.09 -2.20
CA ARG A 53 12.09 -11.15 -2.79
C ARG A 53 13.58 -10.79 -2.70
N GLY A 54 14.01 -10.19 -1.60
CA GLY A 54 15.42 -9.92 -1.36
C GLY A 54 16.25 -11.22 -1.36
N LYS A 55 17.54 -11.11 -1.68
CA LYS A 55 18.46 -12.26 -1.70
C LYS A 55 18.60 -12.91 -0.33
N ASP A 56 18.52 -12.11 0.73
CA ASP A 56 18.51 -12.55 2.12
C ASP A 56 17.46 -13.62 2.43
N VAL A 57 16.30 -13.55 1.79
CA VAL A 57 15.22 -14.55 1.95
C VAL A 57 15.21 -15.58 0.83
N THR A 58 15.46 -15.18 -0.42
CA THR A 58 15.34 -16.10 -1.57
C THR A 58 16.53 -17.04 -1.74
N GLU A 59 17.73 -16.62 -1.33
CA GLU A 59 18.97 -17.43 -1.36
C GLU A 59 19.23 -18.17 -0.04
N ALA A 60 18.38 -17.96 0.98
CA ALA A 60 18.47 -18.69 2.25
C ALA A 60 18.11 -20.17 2.08
N SER A 61 18.48 -21.02 3.03
CA SER A 61 18.16 -22.46 3.03
C SER A 61 16.66 -22.76 2.95
N PHE A 62 15.82 -21.84 3.41
CA PHE A 62 14.36 -21.89 3.34
C PHE A 62 13.77 -21.13 2.13
N GLY A 63 14.58 -20.55 1.24
CA GLY A 63 14.14 -19.62 0.20
C GLY A 63 13.10 -20.21 -0.74
N ALA A 64 13.28 -21.46 -1.19
CA ALA A 64 12.29 -22.13 -2.03
C ALA A 64 10.96 -22.34 -1.32
N GLN A 65 10.97 -22.67 -0.02
CA GLN A 65 9.76 -22.82 0.78
C GLN A 65 9.09 -21.46 1.02
N TYR A 66 9.86 -20.40 1.28
CA TYR A 66 9.35 -19.04 1.40
C TYR A 66 8.58 -18.63 0.14
N VAL A 67 9.16 -18.78 -1.05
CA VAL A 67 8.52 -18.45 -2.32
C VAL A 67 7.25 -19.25 -2.52
N SER A 68 7.27 -20.56 -2.26
CA SER A 68 6.11 -21.44 -2.41
C SER A 68 4.95 -21.02 -1.52
N VAL A 69 5.22 -20.75 -0.24
CA VAL A 69 4.19 -20.34 0.72
C VAL A 69 3.63 -18.96 0.38
N MET A 70 4.47 -18.00 0.00
CA MET A 70 4.03 -16.67 -0.41
C MET A 70 3.15 -16.73 -1.66
N ASP A 71 3.55 -17.51 -2.67
CA ASP A 71 2.76 -17.67 -3.89
C ASP A 71 1.40 -18.32 -3.59
N GLU A 72 1.34 -19.31 -2.69
CA GLU A 72 0.08 -19.93 -2.24
C GLU A 72 -0.84 -18.93 -1.52
N VAL A 73 -0.30 -18.10 -0.62
CA VAL A 73 -1.08 -17.09 0.09
C VAL A 73 -1.66 -16.05 -0.87
N PHE A 74 -0.87 -15.54 -1.81
CA PHE A 74 -1.34 -14.58 -2.81
C PHE A 74 -2.30 -15.18 -3.82
N GLN A 75 -2.11 -16.46 -4.18
CA GLN A 75 -3.06 -17.19 -5.02
C GLN A 75 -4.39 -17.36 -4.30
N THR A 76 -4.38 -17.75 -3.02
CA THR A 76 -5.57 -17.86 -2.17
C THR A 76 -6.30 -16.51 -2.08
N TYR A 77 -5.55 -15.40 -1.88
CA TYR A 77 -6.13 -14.07 -1.92
C TYR A 77 -6.84 -13.80 -3.25
N THR A 78 -6.18 -14.09 -4.37
CA THR A 78 -6.71 -13.91 -5.73
C THR A 78 -7.99 -14.72 -5.95
N ASP A 79 -7.98 -15.98 -5.56
CA ASP A 79 -9.11 -16.91 -5.74
C ASP A 79 -10.34 -16.50 -4.91
N LEU A 80 -10.13 -15.77 -3.82
CA LEU A 80 -11.21 -15.29 -2.94
C LEU A 80 -11.81 -13.94 -3.36
N VAL A 81 -11.16 -13.16 -4.23
CA VAL A 81 -11.64 -11.82 -4.63
C VAL A 81 -13.04 -11.88 -5.20
N GLU A 82 -13.26 -12.69 -6.23
CA GLU A 82 -14.55 -12.75 -6.92
C GLU A 82 -15.66 -13.41 -6.09
N PRO A 83 -15.44 -14.57 -5.43
CA PRO A 83 -16.45 -15.14 -4.53
C PRO A 83 -16.88 -14.18 -3.42
N LEU A 84 -15.92 -13.45 -2.84
CA LEU A 84 -16.24 -12.48 -1.80
C LEU A 84 -17.02 -11.28 -2.35
N ARG A 85 -16.67 -10.79 -3.55
CA ARG A 85 -17.41 -9.72 -4.21
C ARG A 85 -18.88 -10.11 -4.42
N VAL A 86 -19.13 -11.30 -4.96
CA VAL A 86 -20.49 -11.84 -5.17
C VAL A 86 -21.23 -11.99 -3.84
N TYR A 87 -20.55 -12.48 -2.81
CA TYR A 87 -21.14 -12.58 -1.47
C TYR A 87 -21.58 -11.21 -0.94
N LEU A 88 -20.72 -10.19 -1.05
CA LEU A 88 -21.02 -8.83 -0.59
C LEU A 88 -22.15 -8.18 -1.38
N GLU A 89 -22.21 -8.39 -2.70
CA GLU A 89 -23.32 -7.94 -3.54
C GLU A 89 -24.67 -8.56 -3.11
N ASN A 90 -24.65 -9.83 -2.75
CA ASN A 90 -25.86 -10.52 -2.25
C ASN A 90 -26.27 -10.02 -0.85
N GLN A 91 -25.30 -9.59 -0.01
CA GLN A 91 -25.59 -9.03 1.32
C GLN A 91 -26.14 -7.61 1.26
N LYS A 92 -25.78 -6.84 0.26
CA LYS A 92 -26.24 -5.47 0.02
C LYS A 92 -26.45 -5.27 -1.48
N PRO A 93 -27.61 -5.70 -2.03
CA PRO A 93 -27.91 -5.50 -3.43
C PRO A 93 -27.93 -4.01 -3.80
N ILE A 94 -27.53 -3.67 -5.03
CA ILE A 94 -27.46 -2.28 -5.49
C ILE A 94 -28.84 -1.57 -5.41
N ALA A 95 -29.92 -2.32 -5.52
CA ALA A 95 -31.29 -1.80 -5.41
C ALA A 95 -31.64 -1.33 -3.99
N GLU A 96 -30.94 -1.82 -2.98
CA GLU A 96 -31.11 -1.47 -1.56
C GLU A 96 -30.07 -0.47 -1.06
N ALA A 97 -29.10 -0.11 -1.90
CA ALA A 97 -28.08 0.86 -1.57
C ALA A 97 -28.63 2.28 -1.62
N GLU A 98 -28.14 3.13 -0.71
CA GLU A 98 -28.54 4.54 -0.63
C GLU A 98 -27.29 5.41 -0.48
N TYR A 99 -27.20 6.44 -1.35
CA TYR A 99 -26.09 7.40 -1.33
C TYR A 99 -26.59 8.82 -1.55
N ASP A 100 -25.93 9.78 -0.90
CA ASP A 100 -26.01 11.19 -1.23
C ASP A 100 -25.04 11.47 -2.39
N ILE A 101 -25.55 11.46 -3.60
CA ILE A 101 -24.73 11.53 -4.83
C ILE A 101 -24.53 12.96 -5.32
N ASP A 102 -25.52 13.83 -5.07
CA ASP A 102 -25.46 15.22 -5.49
C ASP A 102 -25.00 16.19 -4.40
N GLY A 103 -24.86 15.69 -3.15
CA GLY A 103 -24.35 16.47 -2.01
C GLY A 103 -25.41 17.34 -1.35
N ASP A 104 -26.71 17.08 -1.56
CA ASP A 104 -27.82 17.84 -0.96
C ASP A 104 -28.15 17.42 0.49
N GLY A 105 -27.48 16.39 0.97
CA GLY A 105 -27.66 15.84 2.32
C GLY A 105 -28.73 14.75 2.41
N LYS A 106 -29.36 14.39 1.31
CA LYS A 106 -30.32 13.28 1.24
C LYS A 106 -29.71 12.07 0.54
N LYS A 107 -30.13 10.90 0.96
CA LYS A 107 -29.75 9.65 0.32
C LYS A 107 -30.84 9.23 -0.64
N GLU A 108 -30.42 8.81 -1.81
CA GLU A 108 -31.28 8.33 -2.89
C GLU A 108 -30.95 6.89 -3.22
N GLN A 109 -31.95 6.16 -3.68
CA GLN A 109 -31.78 4.83 -4.27
C GLN A 109 -31.54 4.95 -5.78
N LEU A 110 -30.93 3.93 -6.37
CA LEU A 110 -30.67 3.93 -7.82
C LEU A 110 -31.96 4.14 -8.65
N ALA A 111 -33.09 3.62 -8.15
CA ALA A 111 -34.38 3.72 -8.83
C ALA A 111 -34.96 5.16 -8.87
N ASP A 112 -34.52 6.02 -7.96
CA ASP A 112 -35.02 7.41 -7.86
C ASP A 112 -34.26 8.36 -8.81
N LEU A 113 -33.12 7.91 -9.36
CA LEU A 113 -32.27 8.72 -10.21
C LEU A 113 -32.68 8.67 -11.67
N ILE A 114 -32.80 9.84 -12.31
CA ILE A 114 -33.17 9.99 -13.74
C ILE A 114 -31.94 10.47 -14.55
N ASP A 115 -31.08 11.29 -13.97
CA ASP A 115 -29.87 11.81 -14.63
C ASP A 115 -28.83 10.72 -14.82
N GLU A 116 -28.38 10.50 -16.06
CA GLU A 116 -27.40 9.47 -16.42
C GLU A 116 -26.05 9.68 -15.70
N LYS A 117 -25.66 10.93 -15.41
CA LYS A 117 -24.41 11.21 -14.67
C LYS A 117 -24.53 10.79 -13.22
N LEU A 118 -25.68 11.07 -12.58
CA LEU A 118 -25.94 10.66 -11.20
C LEU A 118 -26.04 9.12 -11.11
N ILE A 119 -26.70 8.46 -12.05
CA ILE A 119 -26.74 7.00 -12.16
C ILE A 119 -25.34 6.41 -12.28
N LYS A 120 -24.49 6.98 -13.12
CA LYS A 120 -23.08 6.54 -13.27
C LYS A 120 -22.30 6.73 -11.98
N SER A 121 -22.44 7.89 -11.33
CA SER A 121 -21.80 8.20 -10.06
C SER A 121 -22.23 7.23 -8.96
N PHE A 122 -23.54 6.94 -8.88
CA PHE A 122 -24.10 5.97 -7.93
C PHE A 122 -23.48 4.58 -8.10
N LYS A 123 -23.43 4.06 -9.34
CA LYS A 123 -22.82 2.76 -9.64
C LYS A 123 -21.32 2.72 -9.32
N GLN A 124 -20.62 3.82 -9.54
CA GLN A 124 -19.20 3.93 -9.18
C GLN A 124 -18.99 3.92 -7.66
N THR A 125 -19.83 4.66 -6.92
CA THR A 125 -19.79 4.70 -5.44
C THR A 125 -20.08 3.33 -4.86
N TYR A 126 -21.11 2.65 -5.35
CA TYR A 126 -21.45 1.29 -4.95
C TYR A 126 -20.30 0.31 -5.22
N GLY A 127 -19.75 0.33 -6.44
CA GLY A 127 -18.62 -0.53 -6.80
C GLY A 127 -17.37 -0.25 -5.95
N PHE A 128 -17.12 1.01 -5.61
CA PHE A 128 -16.02 1.40 -4.72
C PHE A 128 -16.25 0.90 -3.29
N GLU A 129 -17.46 1.03 -2.74
CA GLU A 129 -17.80 0.51 -1.41
C GLU A 129 -17.58 -0.99 -1.31
N LEU A 130 -18.09 -1.76 -2.29
CA LEU A 130 -17.90 -3.21 -2.33
C LEU A 130 -16.42 -3.60 -2.40
N ARG A 131 -15.67 -2.91 -3.27
CA ARG A 131 -14.24 -3.12 -3.42
C ARG A 131 -13.49 -2.83 -2.11
N ALA A 132 -13.76 -1.70 -1.49
CA ALA A 132 -13.13 -1.31 -0.23
C ALA A 132 -13.42 -2.35 0.87
N LYS A 133 -14.66 -2.83 0.95
CA LYS A 133 -15.07 -3.85 1.93
C LYS A 133 -14.42 -5.20 1.64
N ALA A 134 -14.32 -5.62 0.38
CA ALA A 134 -13.61 -6.84 0.00
C ALA A 134 -12.13 -6.75 0.34
N CYS A 135 -11.46 -5.65 0.00
CA CYS A 135 -10.06 -5.41 0.37
C CYS A 135 -9.86 -5.42 1.89
N ASP A 136 -10.77 -4.81 2.66
CA ASP A 136 -10.67 -4.74 4.13
C ASP A 136 -10.76 -6.13 4.79
N ILE A 137 -11.49 -7.05 4.19
CA ILE A 137 -11.56 -8.44 4.63
C ILE A 137 -10.32 -9.22 4.17
N LEU A 138 -10.00 -9.16 2.87
CA LEU A 138 -8.92 -9.95 2.27
C LEU A 138 -7.53 -9.56 2.74
N ARG A 139 -7.33 -8.29 3.15
CA ARG A 139 -6.01 -7.85 3.66
C ARG A 139 -5.54 -8.63 4.89
N GLY A 140 -6.46 -9.31 5.60
CA GLY A 140 -6.10 -10.21 6.68
C GLY A 140 -5.25 -11.42 6.26
N LEU A 141 -5.21 -11.74 4.96
CA LEU A 141 -4.34 -12.77 4.38
C LEU A 141 -2.96 -12.23 3.99
N LEU A 142 -2.80 -10.91 3.84
CA LEU A 142 -1.55 -10.33 3.34
C LEU A 142 -0.45 -10.42 4.41
N PRO A 143 0.69 -11.07 4.10
CA PRO A 143 1.83 -11.12 5.01
C PRO A 143 2.54 -9.77 5.08
N VAL A 144 3.33 -9.53 6.12
CA VAL A 144 4.14 -8.29 6.27
C VAL A 144 5.17 -8.09 5.16
N ALA A 145 5.49 -9.15 4.42
CA ALA A 145 6.33 -9.12 3.24
C ALA A 145 5.61 -8.54 1.99
N THR A 146 4.30 -8.27 2.06
CA THR A 146 3.56 -7.64 0.95
C THR A 146 4.18 -6.29 0.60
N LEU A 147 4.38 -6.04 -0.71
CA LEU A 147 4.96 -4.79 -1.17
C LEU A 147 3.93 -3.67 -1.20
N THR A 148 4.34 -2.52 -0.67
CA THR A 148 3.58 -1.27 -0.67
C THR A 148 4.43 -0.10 -1.17
N ASN A 149 3.86 1.09 -1.20
CA ASN A 149 4.57 2.31 -1.53
C ASN A 149 4.32 3.37 -0.45
N VAL A 150 5.38 4.10 -0.08
CA VAL A 150 5.32 5.17 0.91
C VAL A 150 5.88 6.44 0.30
N GLY A 151 5.08 7.52 0.29
CA GLY A 151 5.56 8.87 0.06
C GLY A 151 5.90 9.50 1.42
N MET A 152 7.08 10.10 1.52
CA MET A 152 7.53 10.77 2.74
C MET A 152 7.96 12.20 2.43
N PHE A 153 7.34 13.18 3.08
CA PHE A 153 7.94 14.49 3.23
C PHE A 153 8.71 14.52 4.55
N GLY A 154 9.98 14.91 4.53
CA GLY A 154 10.79 15.01 5.74
C GLY A 154 11.80 16.14 5.67
N ASN A 155 12.15 16.71 6.84
CA ASN A 155 13.25 17.65 6.94
C ASN A 155 14.61 16.92 7.00
N GLY A 156 15.71 17.69 6.85
CA GLY A 156 17.07 17.11 6.84
C GLY A 156 17.40 16.32 8.11
N ARG A 157 16.91 16.72 9.29
CA ARG A 157 17.10 16.01 10.55
C ARG A 157 16.34 14.68 10.56
N PHE A 158 15.13 14.66 10.03
CA PHE A 158 14.35 13.43 9.86
C PHE A 158 15.14 12.41 9.05
N TYR A 159 15.64 12.80 7.87
CA TYR A 159 16.39 11.89 7.02
C TYR A 159 17.71 11.43 7.60
N GLN A 160 18.44 12.29 8.36
CA GLN A 160 19.62 11.86 9.09
C GLN A 160 19.30 10.76 10.11
N ASN A 161 18.22 10.96 10.89
CA ASN A 161 17.80 9.99 11.90
C ASN A 161 17.31 8.68 11.24
N LEU A 162 16.52 8.79 10.16
CA LEU A 162 16.04 7.62 9.42
C LEU A 162 17.21 6.81 8.86
N LEU A 163 18.15 7.45 8.16
CA LEU A 163 19.31 6.77 7.59
C LEU A 163 20.20 6.13 8.66
N SER A 164 20.45 6.83 9.77
CA SER A 164 21.23 6.28 10.89
C SER A 164 20.55 5.03 11.45
N TYR A 165 19.24 5.06 11.60
CA TYR A 165 18.48 3.92 12.10
C TYR A 165 18.51 2.75 11.11
N LEU A 166 18.14 2.96 9.84
CA LEU A 166 18.10 1.91 8.83
C LEU A 166 19.45 1.22 8.62
N LEU A 167 20.57 1.95 8.80
CA LEU A 167 21.93 1.40 8.70
C LEU A 167 22.39 0.62 9.94
N THR A 168 21.72 0.77 11.08
CA THR A 168 22.09 0.12 12.35
C THR A 168 21.22 -1.09 12.70
N THR A 169 20.19 -1.36 11.92
CA THR A 169 19.31 -2.53 12.12
C THR A 169 19.85 -3.75 11.39
N ASP A 170 19.43 -4.93 11.84
CA ASP A 170 19.83 -6.20 11.21
C ASP A 170 18.95 -6.61 10.02
N LEU A 171 17.95 -5.78 9.64
CA LEU A 171 17.06 -6.08 8.53
C LEU A 171 17.71 -5.71 7.19
N PRO A 172 18.03 -6.67 6.31
CA PRO A 172 18.73 -6.39 5.05
C PRO A 172 17.99 -5.43 4.09
N GLU A 173 16.66 -5.42 4.12
CA GLU A 173 15.85 -4.48 3.34
C GLU A 173 16.13 -3.04 3.75
N ASN A 174 16.28 -2.76 5.06
CA ASN A 174 16.61 -1.44 5.59
C ASN A 174 17.92 -0.91 4.99
N HIS A 175 18.93 -1.75 4.84
CA HIS A 175 20.21 -1.34 4.25
C HIS A 175 20.08 -0.95 2.77
N SER A 176 19.26 -1.69 2.03
CA SER A 176 18.98 -1.41 0.61
C SER A 176 18.22 -0.10 0.46
N VAL A 177 17.21 0.13 1.31
CA VAL A 177 16.41 1.36 1.34
C VAL A 177 17.26 2.54 1.76
N ALA A 178 18.13 2.38 2.79
CA ALA A 178 19.05 3.42 3.23
C ALA A 178 20.00 3.85 2.10
N ALA A 179 20.58 2.90 1.35
CA ALA A 179 21.47 3.19 0.23
C ALA A 179 20.75 3.95 -0.90
N GLY A 180 19.53 3.52 -1.27
CA GLY A 180 18.70 4.21 -2.24
C GLY A 180 18.32 5.62 -1.80
N THR A 181 17.91 5.78 -0.55
CA THR A 181 17.55 7.06 0.06
C THR A 181 18.74 8.01 0.11
N GLN A 182 19.90 7.52 0.52
CA GLN A 182 21.12 8.32 0.56
C GLN A 182 21.51 8.83 -0.83
N LYS A 183 21.40 7.99 -1.86
CA LYS A 183 21.66 8.37 -3.24
C LYS A 183 20.68 9.47 -3.70
N ALA A 184 19.38 9.28 -3.56
CA ALA A 184 18.35 10.21 -3.98
C ALA A 184 18.46 11.58 -3.29
N LEU A 185 18.63 11.57 -1.96
CA LEU A 185 18.80 12.80 -1.18
C LEU A 185 20.13 13.49 -1.44
N GLY A 186 21.18 12.74 -1.80
CA GLY A 186 22.48 13.28 -2.17
C GLY A 186 22.45 14.22 -3.38
N GLU A 187 21.42 14.07 -4.24
CA GLU A 187 21.18 14.96 -5.39
C GLU A 187 20.46 16.26 -5.00
N ILE A 188 19.63 16.23 -3.93
CA ILE A 188 18.75 17.34 -3.56
C ILE A 188 19.29 18.12 -2.36
N ILE A 189 19.72 17.41 -1.31
CA ILE A 189 20.19 17.99 -0.05
C ILE A 189 21.53 17.38 0.38
N PRO A 190 22.59 17.45 -0.45
CA PRO A 190 23.85 16.74 -0.23
C PRO A 190 24.56 17.08 1.10
N GLN A 191 24.31 18.26 1.65
CA GLN A 191 24.96 18.71 2.89
C GLN A 191 24.52 17.92 4.12
N TYR A 192 23.32 17.31 4.11
CA TYR A 192 22.78 16.53 5.23
C TYR A 192 23.13 15.05 5.15
N ILE A 193 23.65 14.58 4.00
CA ILE A 193 23.88 13.16 3.70
C ILE A 193 25.37 12.78 3.78
N LYS A 194 26.27 13.76 3.72
CA LYS A 194 27.74 13.55 3.66
C LYS A 194 28.43 13.30 5.01
N ARG A 195 27.70 12.89 6.05
CA ARG A 195 28.33 12.64 7.35
C ARG A 195 28.35 11.15 7.67
#